data_dc14c6792effc9abe6746a1b3f66457b
#
_entry.id   dc14c6792effc9abe6746a1b3f66457b
#
_cell.length_a   1.000
_cell.length_b   1.000
_cell.length_c   1.000
_cell.angle_alpha   90.00
_cell.angle_beta   90.00
_cell.angle_gamma   90.00
#
_symmetry.space_group_name_H-M   'P 1'
#
loop_
_entity.id
_entity.type
_entity.pdbx_description
1 polymer ?
#
loop_
_entity_poly.entity_id
_entity_poly.type
_entity_poly.pdbx_seq_one_letter_code
_entity_poly.pdbx_strand_id
1 'polypeptide(L)'
;MTTRKELLPGVFLTSIQDGRFKTACFSLSFLRPLRAGEAAMNALLPSVLLRGSEKTPSIRAIADRLDELHGASIGALVRKKGEIQLTGLFADCLEDQYAGEAVFSHLLDFVSELLFCPRTEHGAFVPELVSQECRNLQNAMQSVLDDKSAYCERQLLRAMCRGERYACGRLGEPEELDKIDVRTLWAHDKSVLASSRAELFYLGSKSVGEAEALLQPLLAHLPRTACVPVGTNPSPLPQELRRFSEKMPLAQSRISLGFRTDVTLRSAQYPAILLLNAMLGGGEQNRLYTVVRGRMALCYEAGSWYDGHKGILAASAGCGRTDLPAVEQEILHQLAELAAGRFSQSELETARTGLLSDLRLLCDSPGRLDEFYTGRAAEGISQSPAELAAALCAVTAEDVCAAARRVRPDAVYTLEEA
;
A
#
# COMPACT_ATOMS: atom_id res chain seq x y z
N MET A 1 -3.66 -8.80 22.23
CA MET A 1 -2.19 -9.13 22.23
C MET A 1 -1.79 -9.45 20.80
N THR A 2 -0.69 -8.90 20.28
CA THR A 2 -0.20 -9.17 18.90
C THR A 2 0.94 -10.16 18.95
N THR A 3 0.89 -11.18 18.11
CA THR A 3 1.94 -12.21 18.01
C THR A 3 2.29 -12.40 16.54
N ARG A 4 3.59 -12.56 16.22
CA ARG A 4 4.05 -12.93 14.88
C ARG A 4 4.91 -14.19 14.97
N LYS A 5 4.59 -15.18 14.12
CA LYS A 5 5.23 -16.51 14.14
C LYS A 5 5.40 -17.05 12.73
N GLU A 6 6.49 -17.74 12.46
CA GLU A 6 6.67 -18.53 11.25
C GLU A 6 5.99 -19.90 11.42
N LEU A 7 5.05 -20.22 10.52
CA LEU A 7 4.29 -21.47 10.57
C LEU A 7 4.88 -22.53 9.65
N LEU A 8 5.40 -22.13 8.49
CA LEU A 8 6.15 -22.96 7.53
C LEU A 8 7.31 -22.11 7.00
N PRO A 9 8.33 -22.71 6.38
CA PRO A 9 9.42 -21.92 5.79
C PRO A 9 8.93 -20.81 4.87
N GLY A 10 9.17 -19.54 5.26
CA GLY A 10 8.73 -18.35 4.54
C GLY A 10 7.24 -18.04 4.61
N VAL A 11 6.50 -18.67 5.52
CA VAL A 11 5.07 -18.41 5.77
C VAL A 11 4.89 -17.94 7.21
N PHE A 12 4.45 -16.72 7.39
CA PHE A 12 4.32 -16.08 8.69
C PHE A 12 2.86 -15.75 9.00
N LEU A 13 2.49 -15.85 10.25
CA LEU A 13 1.20 -15.40 10.78
C LEU A 13 1.43 -14.22 11.72
N THR A 14 0.75 -13.11 11.47
CA THR A 14 0.53 -12.04 12.44
C THR A 14 -0.88 -12.19 12.99
N SER A 15 -1.01 -12.50 14.26
CA SER A 15 -2.30 -12.72 14.93
C SER A 15 -2.53 -11.65 16.00
N ILE A 16 -3.72 -11.06 15.98
CA ILE A 16 -4.20 -10.08 16.97
C ILE A 16 -5.46 -10.64 17.60
N GLN A 17 -5.36 -11.00 18.89
CA GLN A 17 -6.55 -11.34 19.66
C GLN A 17 -7.19 -10.06 20.20
N ASP A 18 -8.39 -9.73 19.70
CA ASP A 18 -9.15 -8.55 20.09
C ASP A 18 -10.67 -8.81 19.98
N GLY A 19 -11.31 -8.93 21.11
CA GLY A 19 -12.77 -9.18 21.21
C GLY A 19 -13.65 -7.94 21.06
N ARG A 20 -13.08 -6.75 20.77
CA ARG A 20 -13.87 -5.53 20.53
C ARG A 20 -14.61 -5.59 19.18
N PHE A 21 -14.08 -6.32 18.23
CA PHE A 21 -14.65 -6.45 16.90
C PHE A 21 -15.72 -7.55 16.86
N LYS A 22 -16.82 -7.26 16.17
CA LYS A 22 -17.87 -8.26 15.92
C LYS A 22 -17.56 -9.16 14.74
N THR A 23 -16.56 -8.82 13.96
CA THR A 23 -16.09 -9.58 12.79
C THR A 23 -14.68 -10.08 13.01
N ALA A 24 -14.38 -11.28 12.52
CA ALA A 24 -13.04 -11.79 12.35
C ALA A 24 -12.54 -11.38 10.96
N CYS A 25 -11.27 -10.96 10.90
CA CYS A 25 -10.62 -10.53 9.66
C CYS A 25 -9.41 -11.43 9.38
N PHE A 26 -9.26 -11.83 8.14
CA PHE A 26 -8.17 -12.65 7.65
C PHE A 26 -7.61 -12.08 6.36
N SER A 27 -6.29 -12.10 6.18
CA SER A 27 -5.67 -11.91 4.88
C SER A 27 -4.54 -12.90 4.65
N LEU A 28 -4.35 -13.24 3.38
CA LEU A 28 -3.18 -13.97 2.88
C LEU A 28 -2.55 -13.14 1.76
N SER A 29 -1.33 -12.69 2.00
CA SER A 29 -0.55 -11.87 1.08
C SER A 29 0.71 -12.62 0.64
N PHE A 30 0.89 -12.78 -0.66
CA PHE A 30 2.13 -13.27 -1.27
C PHE A 30 3.00 -12.10 -1.66
N LEU A 31 4.24 -12.09 -1.16
CA LEU A 31 5.20 -11.02 -1.37
C LEU A 31 6.11 -11.37 -2.55
N ARG A 32 6.14 -10.50 -3.55
CA ARG A 32 7.01 -10.63 -4.75
C ARG A 32 7.83 -9.35 -4.93
N PRO A 33 9.04 -9.45 -5.51
CA PRO A 33 9.74 -8.24 -5.95
C PRO A 33 8.89 -7.51 -6.98
N LEU A 34 8.72 -6.20 -6.82
CA LEU A 34 8.03 -5.38 -7.81
C LEU A 34 8.88 -5.32 -9.09
N ARG A 35 8.37 -5.88 -10.19
CA ARG A 35 9.09 -5.97 -11.48
C ARG A 35 8.15 -5.72 -12.64
N ALA A 36 8.61 -4.94 -13.60
CA ALA A 36 7.96 -4.89 -14.91
C ALA A 36 7.90 -6.29 -15.54
N GLY A 37 6.78 -6.61 -16.18
CA GLY A 37 6.50 -7.93 -16.75
C GLY A 37 5.87 -8.95 -15.77
N GLU A 38 5.99 -8.76 -14.45
CA GLU A 38 5.31 -9.58 -13.44
C GLU A 38 4.20 -8.81 -12.70
N ALA A 39 4.31 -7.47 -12.64
CA ALA A 39 3.44 -6.66 -11.79
C ALA A 39 1.97 -6.73 -12.21
N ALA A 40 1.68 -6.73 -13.51
CA ALA A 40 0.32 -6.87 -14.01
C ALA A 40 -0.25 -8.28 -13.74
N MET A 41 0.55 -9.35 -13.89
CA MET A 41 0.13 -10.71 -13.55
C MET A 41 -0.18 -10.85 -12.06
N ASN A 42 0.69 -10.31 -11.19
CA ASN A 42 0.44 -10.30 -9.74
C ASN A 42 -0.84 -9.53 -9.37
N ALA A 43 -1.14 -8.42 -10.07
CA ALA A 43 -2.35 -7.64 -9.85
C ALA A 43 -3.61 -8.35 -10.38
N LEU A 44 -3.47 -9.15 -11.43
CA LEU A 44 -4.56 -9.84 -12.09
C LEU A 44 -4.99 -11.11 -11.32
N LEU A 45 -4.05 -11.85 -10.75
CA LEU A 45 -4.29 -13.14 -10.11
C LEU A 45 -5.44 -13.15 -9.10
N PRO A 46 -5.49 -12.28 -8.08
CA PRO A 46 -6.55 -12.31 -7.09
C PRO A 46 -7.93 -12.09 -7.70
N SER A 47 -8.03 -11.23 -8.72
CA SER A 47 -9.30 -10.97 -9.41
C SER A 47 -9.77 -12.17 -10.22
N VAL A 48 -8.86 -12.88 -10.88
CA VAL A 48 -9.19 -14.11 -11.63
C VAL A 48 -9.63 -15.23 -10.68
N LEU A 49 -8.95 -15.42 -9.53
CA LEU A 49 -9.33 -16.40 -8.51
C LEU A 49 -10.73 -16.15 -7.95
N LEU A 50 -11.13 -14.89 -7.80
CA LEU A 50 -12.48 -14.49 -7.34
C LEU A 50 -13.56 -14.59 -8.43
N ARG A 51 -13.27 -15.17 -9.62
CA ARG A 51 -14.28 -15.46 -10.65
C ARG A 51 -14.94 -16.83 -10.49
N GLY A 52 -14.39 -17.70 -9.68
CA GLY A 52 -14.95 -18.97 -9.32
C GLY A 52 -13.93 -20.06 -9.10
N SER A 53 -14.39 -21.10 -8.44
CA SER A 53 -13.68 -22.35 -8.20
C SER A 53 -14.33 -23.51 -8.97
N GLU A 54 -13.79 -24.70 -8.84
CA GLU A 54 -14.41 -25.93 -9.37
C GLU A 54 -15.78 -26.21 -8.75
N LYS A 55 -15.94 -25.93 -7.44
CA LYS A 55 -17.20 -26.16 -6.72
C LYS A 55 -18.14 -24.96 -6.76
N THR A 56 -17.58 -23.75 -6.82
CA THR A 56 -18.31 -22.49 -6.79
C THR A 56 -18.02 -21.72 -8.10
N PRO A 57 -18.62 -22.11 -9.26
CA PRO A 57 -18.11 -21.80 -10.58
C PRO A 57 -18.48 -20.39 -11.12
N SER A 58 -19.11 -19.54 -10.33
CA SER A 58 -19.55 -18.20 -10.78
C SER A 58 -19.55 -17.18 -9.66
N ILE A 59 -19.51 -15.89 -10.01
CA ILE A 59 -19.61 -14.77 -9.05
C ILE A 59 -20.92 -14.87 -8.24
N ARG A 60 -22.02 -15.29 -8.90
CA ARG A 60 -23.30 -15.47 -8.19
C ARG A 60 -23.19 -16.60 -7.14
N ALA A 61 -22.60 -17.74 -7.50
CA ALA A 61 -22.40 -18.82 -6.55
C ALA A 61 -21.46 -18.43 -5.39
N ILE A 62 -20.45 -17.59 -5.68
CA ILE A 62 -19.60 -16.98 -4.63
C ILE A 62 -20.44 -16.08 -3.70
N ALA A 63 -21.27 -15.22 -4.27
CA ALA A 63 -22.15 -14.35 -3.49
C ALA A 63 -23.13 -15.14 -2.63
N ASP A 64 -23.81 -16.13 -3.23
CA ASP A 64 -24.73 -17.04 -2.50
C ASP A 64 -23.99 -17.74 -1.33
N ARG A 65 -22.74 -18.19 -1.56
CA ARG A 65 -21.93 -18.82 -0.51
C ARG A 65 -21.51 -17.85 0.60
N LEU A 66 -21.20 -16.60 0.27
CA LEU A 66 -20.87 -15.55 1.26
C LEU A 66 -22.10 -15.14 2.07
N ASP A 67 -23.27 -15.12 1.45
CA ASP A 67 -24.54 -14.89 2.15
C ASP A 67 -24.86 -16.01 3.14
N GLU A 68 -24.61 -17.29 2.78
CA GLU A 68 -24.71 -18.43 3.70
C GLU A 68 -23.75 -18.31 4.88
N LEU A 69 -22.63 -17.61 4.72
CA LEU A 69 -21.66 -17.30 5.77
C LEU A 69 -21.98 -15.96 6.49
N HIS A 70 -23.28 -15.67 6.68
CA HIS A 70 -23.78 -14.47 7.35
C HIS A 70 -23.30 -13.15 6.75
N GLY A 71 -23.20 -13.09 5.41
CA GLY A 71 -22.74 -11.89 4.72
C GLY A 71 -21.22 -11.69 4.85
N ALA A 72 -20.45 -12.76 4.91
CA ALA A 72 -18.99 -12.69 4.86
C ALA A 72 -18.52 -11.99 3.57
N SER A 73 -17.33 -11.44 3.58
CA SER A 73 -16.75 -10.81 2.39
C SER A 73 -15.38 -11.39 2.05
N ILE A 74 -15.08 -11.43 0.75
CA ILE A 74 -13.73 -11.77 0.23
C ILE A 74 -13.40 -10.76 -0.86
N GLY A 75 -12.19 -10.21 -0.82
CA GLY A 75 -11.71 -9.22 -1.78
C GLY A 75 -10.29 -9.50 -2.27
N ALA A 76 -10.00 -9.02 -3.48
CA ALA A 76 -8.66 -9.03 -4.04
C ALA A 76 -7.77 -8.03 -3.29
N LEU A 77 -6.54 -8.45 -2.97
CA LEU A 77 -5.54 -7.64 -2.30
C LEU A 77 -4.36 -7.44 -3.24
N VAL A 78 -4.09 -6.18 -3.61
CA VAL A 78 -2.90 -5.79 -4.37
C VAL A 78 -2.33 -4.53 -3.74
N ARG A 79 -1.13 -4.62 -3.15
CA ARG A 79 -0.47 -3.50 -2.48
C ARG A 79 0.97 -3.35 -2.98
N LYS A 80 1.50 -2.13 -2.87
CA LYS A 80 2.91 -1.81 -3.08
C LYS A 80 3.49 -1.29 -1.78
N LYS A 81 4.60 -1.88 -1.34
CA LYS A 81 5.36 -1.44 -0.16
C LYS A 81 6.84 -1.34 -0.57
N GLY A 82 7.29 -0.12 -0.85
CA GLY A 82 8.59 0.09 -1.46
C GLY A 82 8.73 -0.63 -2.81
N GLU A 83 9.71 -1.53 -2.93
CA GLU A 83 9.96 -2.36 -4.13
C GLU A 83 9.36 -3.77 -4.03
N ILE A 84 8.41 -3.95 -3.10
CA ILE A 84 7.70 -5.20 -2.89
C ILE A 84 6.25 -5.04 -3.31
N GLN A 85 5.76 -5.96 -4.12
CA GLN A 85 4.34 -6.10 -4.44
C GLN A 85 3.74 -7.21 -3.59
N LEU A 86 2.59 -6.93 -2.98
CA LEU A 86 1.81 -7.90 -2.24
C LEU A 86 0.56 -8.21 -3.06
N THR A 87 0.31 -9.49 -3.30
CA THR A 87 -0.87 -9.98 -3.99
C THR A 87 -1.52 -11.07 -3.18
N GLY A 88 -2.85 -11.13 -3.15
CA GLY A 88 -3.55 -12.14 -2.37
C GLY A 88 -5.01 -11.82 -2.12
N LEU A 89 -5.55 -12.33 -1.04
CA LEU A 89 -6.96 -12.19 -0.67
C LEU A 89 -7.09 -11.61 0.75
N PHE A 90 -8.12 -10.83 0.93
CA PHE A 90 -8.61 -10.34 2.21
C PHE A 90 -10.02 -10.86 2.41
N ALA A 91 -10.36 -11.31 3.61
CA ALA A 91 -11.67 -11.81 3.96
C ALA A 91 -12.08 -11.38 5.36
N ASP A 92 -13.35 -11.15 5.57
CA ASP A 92 -13.94 -10.93 6.89
C ASP A 92 -15.29 -11.64 7.02
N CYS A 93 -15.61 -12.03 8.24
CA CYS A 93 -16.90 -12.65 8.57
C CYS A 93 -17.34 -12.28 9.97
N LEU A 94 -18.60 -12.52 10.27
CA LEU A 94 -19.13 -12.42 11.63
C LEU A 94 -18.37 -13.41 12.55
N GLU A 95 -18.04 -12.98 13.76
CA GLU A 95 -17.43 -13.85 14.77
C GLU A 95 -18.39 -15.00 15.16
N ASP A 96 -17.86 -16.21 15.32
CA ASP A 96 -18.60 -17.44 15.60
C ASP A 96 -19.59 -17.30 16.79
N GLN A 97 -19.18 -16.53 17.82
CA GLN A 97 -20.02 -16.28 19.00
C GLN A 97 -21.32 -15.50 18.72
N TYR A 98 -21.36 -14.72 17.64
CA TYR A 98 -22.55 -13.97 17.22
C TYR A 98 -23.36 -14.73 16.17
N ALA A 99 -22.72 -15.55 15.37
CA ALA A 99 -23.36 -16.39 14.37
C ALA A 99 -24.00 -17.66 14.97
N GLY A 100 -23.44 -18.20 16.07
CA GLY A 100 -23.86 -19.46 16.67
C GLY A 100 -23.30 -20.70 15.96
N GLU A 101 -22.39 -20.52 15.02
CA GLU A 101 -21.72 -21.57 14.25
C GLU A 101 -20.28 -21.18 13.89
N ALA A 102 -19.50 -22.13 13.33
CA ALA A 102 -18.08 -21.96 13.02
C ALA A 102 -17.85 -21.24 11.68
N VAL A 103 -18.33 -19.99 11.53
CA VAL A 103 -18.27 -19.21 10.29
C VAL A 103 -16.86 -18.99 9.82
N PHE A 104 -15.94 -18.67 10.73
CA PHE A 104 -14.54 -18.39 10.37
C PHE A 104 -13.84 -19.62 9.76
N SER A 105 -14.10 -20.83 10.29
CA SER A 105 -13.57 -22.07 9.71
C SER A 105 -14.10 -22.28 8.30
N HIS A 106 -15.41 -22.12 8.09
CA HIS A 106 -16.03 -22.27 6.77
C HIS A 106 -15.54 -21.23 5.77
N LEU A 107 -15.26 -19.98 6.24
CA LEU A 107 -14.65 -18.95 5.40
C LEU A 107 -13.24 -19.34 4.97
N LEU A 108 -12.42 -19.90 5.88
CA LEU A 108 -11.06 -20.36 5.54
C LEU A 108 -11.09 -21.53 4.53
N ASP A 109 -12.04 -22.45 4.67
CA ASP A 109 -12.25 -23.53 3.70
C ASP A 109 -12.61 -22.96 2.33
N PHE A 110 -13.45 -21.93 2.29
CA PHE A 110 -13.82 -21.26 1.05
C PHE A 110 -12.65 -20.46 0.43
N VAL A 111 -11.88 -19.76 1.22
CA VAL A 111 -10.63 -19.10 0.76
C VAL A 111 -9.66 -20.14 0.20
N SER A 112 -9.51 -21.27 0.88
CA SER A 112 -8.66 -22.39 0.42
C SER A 112 -9.14 -22.96 -0.92
N GLU A 113 -10.45 -23.14 -1.09
CA GLU A 113 -11.06 -23.58 -2.35
C GLU A 113 -10.73 -22.62 -3.50
N LEU A 114 -10.94 -21.32 -3.30
CA LEU A 114 -10.66 -20.31 -4.33
C LEU A 114 -9.17 -20.25 -4.72
N LEU A 115 -8.28 -20.45 -3.75
CA LEU A 115 -6.83 -20.39 -3.99
C LEU A 115 -6.28 -21.64 -4.67
N PHE A 116 -6.72 -22.83 -4.26
CA PHE A 116 -6.08 -24.08 -4.67
C PHE A 116 -6.87 -24.88 -5.70
N CYS A 117 -8.18 -24.62 -5.82
CA CYS A 117 -9.09 -25.26 -6.76
C CYS A 117 -9.80 -24.21 -7.64
N PRO A 118 -9.09 -23.23 -8.23
CA PRO A 118 -9.74 -22.24 -9.08
C PRO A 118 -10.38 -22.91 -10.30
N ARG A 119 -11.36 -22.25 -10.89
CA ARG A 119 -12.00 -22.74 -12.10
C ARG A 119 -11.00 -22.76 -13.26
N THR A 120 -10.82 -23.95 -13.83
CA THR A 120 -9.87 -24.20 -14.92
C THR A 120 -10.53 -24.82 -16.14
N GLU A 121 -9.91 -24.65 -17.31
CA GLU A 121 -10.25 -25.28 -18.55
C GLU A 121 -8.95 -25.70 -19.28
N HIS A 122 -8.90 -26.95 -19.75
CA HIS A 122 -7.71 -27.50 -20.41
C HIS A 122 -6.39 -27.36 -19.63
N GLY A 123 -6.49 -27.39 -18.27
CA GLY A 123 -5.32 -27.32 -17.37
C GLY A 123 -4.74 -25.91 -17.17
N ALA A 124 -5.50 -24.86 -17.47
CA ALA A 124 -5.17 -23.47 -17.21
C ALA A 124 -6.42 -22.69 -16.79
N PHE A 125 -6.30 -21.39 -16.48
CA PHE A 125 -7.45 -20.55 -16.23
C PHE A 125 -8.39 -20.47 -17.43
N VAL A 126 -9.69 -20.21 -17.19
CA VAL A 126 -10.70 -20.05 -18.25
C VAL A 126 -10.41 -18.78 -19.06
N PRO A 127 -10.24 -18.85 -20.40
CA PRO A 127 -9.81 -17.73 -21.21
C PRO A 127 -10.70 -16.49 -21.13
N GLU A 128 -12.02 -16.69 -21.08
CA GLU A 128 -13.01 -15.61 -21.01
C GLU A 128 -12.88 -14.82 -19.70
N LEU A 129 -12.61 -15.53 -18.58
CA LEU A 129 -12.44 -14.91 -17.27
C LEU A 129 -11.16 -14.08 -17.22
N VAL A 130 -10.05 -14.62 -17.72
CA VAL A 130 -8.77 -13.89 -17.81
C VAL A 130 -8.93 -12.64 -18.69
N SER A 131 -9.54 -12.78 -19.88
CA SER A 131 -9.78 -11.65 -20.78
C SER A 131 -10.65 -10.58 -20.16
N GLN A 132 -11.67 -10.96 -19.39
CA GLN A 132 -12.53 -10.01 -18.68
C GLN A 132 -11.75 -9.26 -17.60
N GLU A 133 -10.94 -9.97 -16.79
CA GLU A 133 -10.15 -9.33 -15.75
C GLU A 133 -9.01 -8.47 -16.31
N CYS A 134 -8.42 -8.83 -17.44
CA CYS A 134 -7.48 -7.96 -18.15
C CYS A 134 -8.14 -6.62 -18.52
N ARG A 135 -9.37 -6.65 -19.06
CA ARG A 135 -10.12 -5.41 -19.36
C ARG A 135 -10.43 -4.60 -18.10
N ASN A 136 -10.83 -5.25 -17.01
CA ASN A 136 -11.11 -4.58 -15.74
C ASN A 136 -9.83 -3.93 -15.18
N LEU A 137 -8.70 -4.62 -15.23
CA LEU A 137 -7.41 -4.10 -14.79
C LEU A 137 -6.94 -2.94 -15.69
N GLN A 138 -7.14 -3.04 -17.00
CA GLN A 138 -6.86 -1.94 -17.95
C GLN A 138 -7.69 -0.70 -17.61
N ASN A 139 -8.98 -0.86 -17.34
CA ASN A 139 -9.85 0.24 -16.92
C ASN A 139 -9.38 0.86 -15.59
N ALA A 140 -8.96 0.04 -14.62
CA ALA A 140 -8.40 0.52 -13.36
C ALA A 140 -7.08 1.30 -13.56
N MET A 141 -6.23 0.87 -14.48
CA MET A 141 -5.02 1.62 -14.86
C MET A 141 -5.38 2.94 -15.54
N GLN A 142 -6.38 2.93 -16.45
CA GLN A 142 -6.85 4.14 -17.15
C GLN A 142 -7.43 5.17 -16.19
N SER A 143 -8.17 4.75 -15.16
CA SER A 143 -8.75 5.68 -14.18
C SER A 143 -7.69 6.50 -13.43
N VAL A 144 -6.47 5.97 -13.27
CA VAL A 144 -5.33 6.73 -12.72
C VAL A 144 -4.87 7.82 -13.68
N LEU A 145 -4.98 7.61 -15.00
CA LEU A 145 -4.64 8.61 -16.02
C LEU A 145 -5.67 9.73 -16.09
N ASP A 146 -6.90 9.43 -15.72
CA ASP A 146 -8.00 10.40 -15.70
C ASP A 146 -7.90 11.34 -14.49
N ASP A 147 -7.41 10.86 -13.36
CA ASP A 147 -7.03 11.69 -12.21
C ASP A 147 -5.66 12.36 -12.47
N LYS A 148 -5.70 13.63 -12.86
CA LYS A 148 -4.50 14.39 -13.24
C LYS A 148 -3.53 14.63 -12.06
N SER A 149 -4.01 14.63 -10.82
CA SER A 149 -3.15 14.68 -9.63
C SER A 149 -2.37 13.39 -9.47
N ALA A 150 -3.06 12.25 -9.46
CA ALA A 150 -2.44 10.94 -9.39
C ALA A 150 -1.52 10.66 -10.60
N TYR A 151 -1.91 11.11 -11.79
CA TYR A 151 -1.08 11.02 -12.98
C TYR A 151 0.25 11.79 -12.84
N CYS A 152 0.18 13.07 -12.39
CA CYS A 152 1.36 13.90 -12.18
C CYS A 152 2.33 13.25 -11.18
N GLU A 153 1.82 12.75 -10.05
CA GLU A 153 2.63 12.03 -9.06
C GLU A 153 3.24 10.74 -9.61
N ARG A 154 2.46 9.96 -10.38
CA ARG A 154 2.97 8.75 -11.02
C ARG A 154 4.12 9.06 -11.99
N GLN A 155 3.98 10.10 -12.81
CA GLN A 155 5.02 10.51 -13.74
C GLN A 155 6.26 11.05 -13.03
N LEU A 156 6.07 11.82 -11.94
CA LEU A 156 7.17 12.22 -11.06
C LEU A 156 7.95 10.99 -10.58
N LEU A 157 7.26 9.99 -9.99
CA LEU A 157 7.91 8.79 -9.47
C LEU A 157 8.60 7.96 -10.55
N ARG A 158 8.02 7.87 -11.75
CA ARG A 158 8.64 7.20 -12.91
C ARG A 158 9.92 7.90 -13.36
N ALA A 159 9.90 9.23 -13.42
CA ALA A 159 11.05 10.04 -13.81
C ALA A 159 12.14 10.01 -12.73
N MET A 160 11.74 10.18 -11.46
CA MET A 160 12.61 10.21 -10.29
C MET A 160 13.32 8.87 -10.06
N CYS A 161 12.58 7.76 -10.15
CA CYS A 161 13.06 6.41 -9.86
C CYS A 161 13.39 5.61 -11.11
N ARG A 162 13.71 6.28 -12.23
CA ARG A 162 14.06 5.60 -13.48
C ARG A 162 15.20 4.60 -13.27
N GLY A 163 14.96 3.34 -13.63
CA GLY A 163 15.91 2.24 -13.42
C GLY A 163 15.79 1.54 -12.07
N GLU A 164 14.98 2.03 -11.15
CA GLU A 164 14.66 1.37 -9.88
C GLU A 164 13.33 0.60 -10.02
N ARG A 165 13.19 -0.49 -9.30
CA ARG A 165 11.91 -1.25 -9.25
C ARG A 165 10.76 -0.38 -8.76
N TYR A 166 11.05 0.60 -7.92
CA TYR A 166 10.06 1.52 -7.37
C TYR A 166 9.31 2.32 -8.44
N ALA A 167 9.90 2.54 -9.64
CA ALA A 167 9.22 3.19 -10.75
C ALA A 167 8.01 2.41 -11.30
N CYS A 168 7.98 1.09 -11.10
CA CYS A 168 6.88 0.24 -11.53
C CYS A 168 5.60 0.53 -10.73
N GLY A 169 4.49 0.63 -11.43
CA GLY A 169 3.18 0.84 -10.81
C GLY A 169 2.70 -0.37 -10.00
N ARG A 170 1.85 -0.14 -9.01
CA ARG A 170 1.22 -1.21 -8.21
C ARG A 170 0.46 -2.24 -9.06
N LEU A 171 -0.18 -1.79 -10.12
CA LEU A 171 -0.97 -2.62 -11.03
C LEU A 171 -0.15 -3.11 -12.25
N GLY A 172 1.13 -2.74 -12.37
CA GLY A 172 1.91 -2.90 -13.59
C GLY A 172 1.63 -1.79 -14.61
N GLU A 173 1.94 -2.07 -15.87
CA GLU A 173 1.76 -1.14 -16.99
C GLU A 173 0.81 -1.75 -18.04
N PRO A 174 0.02 -0.91 -18.77
CA PRO A 174 -0.94 -1.41 -19.75
C PRO A 174 -0.33 -2.34 -20.80
N GLU A 175 0.91 -2.07 -21.25
CA GLU A 175 1.62 -2.85 -22.26
C GLU A 175 2.01 -4.27 -21.77
N GLU A 176 1.91 -4.52 -20.47
CA GLU A 176 2.13 -5.86 -19.92
C GLU A 176 0.91 -6.76 -20.16
N LEU A 177 -0.30 -6.18 -20.19
CA LEU A 177 -1.55 -6.94 -20.32
C LEU A 177 -1.65 -7.67 -21.67
N ASP A 178 -1.14 -7.07 -22.75
CA ASP A 178 -1.14 -7.67 -24.08
C ASP A 178 -0.28 -8.94 -24.17
N LYS A 179 0.61 -9.17 -23.20
CA LYS A 179 1.52 -10.29 -23.13
C LYS A 179 1.02 -11.41 -22.22
N ILE A 180 -0.09 -11.20 -21.52
CA ILE A 180 -0.63 -12.17 -20.59
C ILE A 180 -1.57 -13.11 -21.33
N ASP A 181 -1.21 -14.38 -21.40
CA ASP A 181 -2.10 -15.46 -21.81
C ASP A 181 -2.45 -16.39 -20.64
N VAL A 182 -3.45 -17.24 -20.84
CA VAL A 182 -3.98 -18.11 -19.77
C VAL A 182 -2.95 -19.11 -19.23
N ARG A 183 -2.00 -19.55 -20.06
CA ARG A 183 -0.97 -20.52 -19.66
C ARG A 183 0.14 -19.85 -18.87
N THR A 184 0.59 -18.69 -19.33
CA THR A 184 1.60 -17.88 -18.63
C THR A 184 1.06 -17.42 -17.27
N LEU A 185 -0.21 -16.97 -17.18
CA LEU A 185 -0.83 -16.59 -15.92
C LEU A 185 -0.99 -17.80 -14.98
N TRP A 186 -1.39 -18.97 -15.50
CA TRP A 186 -1.47 -20.21 -14.72
C TRP A 186 -0.12 -20.65 -14.15
N ALA A 187 0.93 -20.64 -14.98
CA ALA A 187 2.28 -20.96 -14.54
C ALA A 187 2.78 -19.96 -13.49
N HIS A 188 2.42 -18.68 -13.66
CA HIS A 188 2.75 -17.64 -12.72
C HIS A 188 2.04 -17.84 -11.36
N ASP A 189 0.75 -18.20 -11.37
CA ASP A 189 0.00 -18.56 -10.16
C ASP A 189 0.70 -19.67 -9.37
N LYS A 190 1.06 -20.77 -10.03
CA LYS A 190 1.80 -21.87 -9.39
C LYS A 190 3.14 -21.42 -8.82
N SER A 191 3.85 -20.53 -9.52
CA SER A 191 5.10 -19.92 -9.03
C SER A 191 4.85 -19.04 -7.79
N VAL A 192 3.80 -18.22 -7.80
CA VAL A 192 3.43 -17.35 -6.67
C VAL A 192 3.14 -18.19 -5.43
N LEU A 193 2.27 -19.19 -5.54
CA LEU A 193 1.93 -20.09 -4.44
C LEU A 193 3.14 -20.84 -3.88
N ALA A 194 4.05 -21.31 -4.75
CA ALA A 194 5.17 -22.15 -4.35
C ALA A 194 6.36 -21.36 -3.78
N SER A 195 6.70 -20.21 -4.38
CA SER A 195 7.98 -19.54 -4.14
C SER A 195 7.88 -18.13 -3.55
N SER A 196 6.68 -17.63 -3.24
CA SER A 196 6.56 -16.34 -2.56
C SER A 196 6.67 -16.50 -1.06
N ARG A 197 7.29 -15.52 -0.40
CA ARG A 197 7.08 -15.33 1.03
C ARG A 197 5.60 -15.00 1.24
N ALA A 198 4.96 -15.65 2.21
CA ALA A 198 3.56 -15.44 2.53
C ALA A 198 3.39 -14.83 3.91
N GLU A 199 2.57 -13.80 4.01
CA GLU A 199 2.14 -13.17 5.26
C GLU A 199 0.65 -13.38 5.43
N LEU A 200 0.29 -14.12 6.48
CA LEU A 200 -1.07 -14.25 6.94
C LEU A 200 -1.32 -13.25 8.05
N PHE A 201 -2.48 -12.66 8.03
CA PHE A 201 -2.94 -11.78 9.09
C PHE A 201 -4.27 -12.30 9.61
N TYR A 202 -4.41 -12.38 10.93
CA TYR A 202 -5.66 -12.69 11.62
C TYR A 202 -5.93 -11.64 12.69
N LEU A 203 -7.15 -11.16 12.74
CA LEU A 203 -7.66 -10.32 13.82
C LEU A 203 -9.05 -10.81 14.20
N GLY A 204 -9.26 -11.13 15.47
CA GLY A 204 -10.53 -11.62 15.97
C GLY A 204 -10.46 -12.04 17.43
N SER A 205 -11.51 -12.71 17.91
CA SER A 205 -11.64 -13.11 19.31
C SER A 205 -10.83 -14.34 19.68
N LYS A 206 -10.45 -15.18 18.70
CA LYS A 206 -9.74 -16.43 18.95
C LYS A 206 -8.31 -16.19 19.43
N SER A 207 -7.85 -17.07 20.30
CA SER A 207 -6.45 -17.09 20.71
C SER A 207 -5.52 -17.42 19.54
N VAL A 208 -4.23 -17.11 19.69
CA VAL A 208 -3.22 -17.42 18.67
C VAL A 208 -3.19 -18.91 18.33
N GLY A 209 -3.29 -19.80 19.34
CA GLY A 209 -3.28 -21.25 19.13
C GLY A 209 -4.53 -21.76 18.38
N GLU A 210 -5.69 -21.20 18.65
CA GLU A 210 -6.93 -21.52 17.91
C GLU A 210 -6.84 -21.04 16.47
N ALA A 211 -6.36 -19.82 16.23
CA ALA A 211 -6.16 -19.30 14.88
C ALA A 211 -5.16 -20.14 14.09
N GLU A 212 -4.02 -20.53 14.70
CA GLU A 212 -3.04 -21.44 14.08
C GLU A 212 -3.67 -22.78 13.71
N ALA A 213 -4.45 -23.38 14.60
CA ALA A 213 -5.11 -24.67 14.35
C ALA A 213 -6.09 -24.62 13.17
N LEU A 214 -6.86 -23.53 13.07
CA LEU A 214 -7.81 -23.30 11.98
C LEU A 214 -7.12 -23.06 10.62
N LEU A 215 -5.89 -22.54 10.62
CA LEU A 215 -5.13 -22.32 9.40
C LEU A 215 -4.40 -23.57 8.89
N GLN A 216 -4.26 -24.63 9.69
CA GLN A 216 -3.53 -25.85 9.29
C GLN A 216 -4.05 -26.49 7.99
N PRO A 217 -5.39 -26.64 7.75
CA PRO A 217 -5.89 -27.19 6.50
C PRO A 217 -5.46 -26.37 5.27
N LEU A 218 -5.54 -25.03 5.34
CA LEU A 218 -5.08 -24.14 4.27
C LEU A 218 -3.58 -24.29 4.04
N LEU A 219 -2.79 -24.32 5.09
CA LEU A 219 -1.33 -24.45 5.01
C LEU A 219 -0.89 -25.79 4.41
N ALA A 220 -1.63 -26.88 4.68
CA ALA A 220 -1.33 -28.19 4.13
C ALA A 220 -1.43 -28.27 2.60
N HIS A 221 -2.21 -27.38 1.98
CA HIS A 221 -2.35 -27.28 0.52
C HIS A 221 -1.34 -26.33 -0.12
N LEU A 222 -0.61 -25.52 0.68
CA LEU A 222 0.32 -24.53 0.15
C LEU A 222 1.63 -25.18 -0.32
N PRO A 223 1.89 -25.26 -1.64
CA PRO A 223 3.15 -25.82 -2.13
C PRO A 223 4.31 -24.92 -1.69
N ARG A 224 5.43 -25.52 -1.24
CA ARG A 224 6.58 -24.71 -0.79
C ARG A 224 7.86 -25.14 -1.48
N THR A 225 8.55 -24.12 -2.00
CA THR A 225 9.93 -24.19 -2.50
C THR A 225 10.75 -23.07 -1.84
N ALA A 226 12.00 -22.88 -2.24
CA ALA A 226 12.79 -21.75 -1.76
C ALA A 226 12.12 -20.41 -2.15
N CYS A 227 11.92 -19.54 -1.16
CA CYS A 227 11.29 -18.24 -1.38
C CYS A 227 12.17 -17.33 -2.23
N VAL A 228 11.54 -16.64 -3.18
CA VAL A 228 12.18 -15.55 -3.91
C VAL A 228 12.48 -14.41 -2.91
N PRO A 229 13.73 -13.92 -2.86
CA PRO A 229 14.07 -12.82 -1.96
C PRO A 229 13.29 -11.55 -2.29
N VAL A 230 12.74 -10.92 -1.26
CA VAL A 230 12.04 -9.63 -1.35
C VAL A 230 12.73 -8.59 -0.47
N GLY A 231 12.70 -7.35 -0.90
CA GLY A 231 13.26 -6.22 -0.16
C GLY A 231 13.24 -4.96 -1.00
N THR A 232 13.38 -3.83 -0.33
CA THR A 232 13.49 -2.52 -0.93
C THR A 232 14.95 -2.08 -0.91
N ASN A 233 15.51 -1.73 -2.08
CA ASN A 233 16.85 -1.20 -2.15
C ASN A 233 16.89 0.25 -1.66
N PRO A 234 17.93 0.66 -0.94
CA PRO A 234 18.14 2.06 -0.60
C PRO A 234 18.18 2.93 -1.86
N SER A 235 17.60 4.09 -1.78
CA SER A 235 17.69 5.06 -2.87
C SER A 235 19.02 5.83 -2.78
N PRO A 236 19.76 6.00 -3.89
CA PRO A 236 20.89 6.92 -3.88
C PRO A 236 20.38 8.34 -3.64
N LEU A 237 21.14 9.15 -2.89
CA LEU A 237 20.83 10.58 -2.77
C LEU A 237 21.06 11.28 -4.11
N PRO A 238 20.19 12.25 -4.47
CA PRO A 238 20.31 12.96 -5.73
C PRO A 238 21.53 13.89 -5.73
N GLN A 239 22.15 14.06 -6.90
CA GLN A 239 23.25 15.01 -7.09
C GLN A 239 22.74 16.37 -7.51
N GLU A 240 21.64 16.42 -8.27
CA GLU A 240 21.01 17.64 -8.80
C GLU A 240 19.50 17.51 -8.87
N LEU A 241 18.81 18.63 -8.89
CA LEU A 241 17.37 18.71 -9.07
C LEU A 241 17.02 18.61 -10.56
N ARG A 242 16.33 17.55 -10.96
CA ARG A 242 15.89 17.32 -12.35
C ARG A 242 14.48 17.87 -12.56
N ARG A 243 14.22 18.45 -13.73
CA ARG A 243 12.89 18.98 -14.07
C ARG A 243 12.34 18.34 -15.30
N PHE A 244 11.05 17.98 -15.24
CA PHE A 244 10.29 17.38 -16.33
C PHE A 244 8.98 18.14 -16.50
N SER A 245 8.53 18.30 -17.74
CA SER A 245 7.25 18.94 -18.04
C SER A 245 6.54 18.21 -19.16
N GLU A 246 5.22 18.22 -19.09
CA GLU A 246 4.33 17.69 -20.11
C GLU A 246 3.17 18.65 -20.30
N LYS A 247 2.72 18.85 -21.55
CA LYS A 247 1.55 19.68 -21.88
C LYS A 247 0.40 18.77 -22.26
N MET A 248 -0.75 19.05 -21.68
CA MET A 248 -2.00 18.36 -22.01
C MET A 248 -3.23 19.24 -21.77
N PRO A 249 -4.38 18.91 -22.32
CA PRO A 249 -5.62 19.62 -22.01
C PRO A 249 -5.98 19.45 -20.52
N LEU A 250 -5.91 20.54 -19.77
CA LEU A 250 -6.19 20.60 -18.33
C LEU A 250 -7.02 21.81 -18.00
N ALA A 251 -7.89 21.70 -17.01
CA ALA A 251 -8.55 22.85 -16.39
C ALA A 251 -7.60 23.62 -15.44
N GLN A 252 -6.53 22.99 -15.01
CA GLN A 252 -5.56 23.52 -14.06
C GLN A 252 -4.24 22.78 -14.18
N SER A 253 -3.13 23.52 -14.19
CA SER A 253 -1.78 22.95 -14.17
C SER A 253 -1.49 22.27 -12.83
N ARG A 254 -0.61 21.29 -12.86
CA ARG A 254 -0.20 20.48 -11.68
C ARG A 254 1.31 20.50 -11.55
N ILE A 255 1.78 20.51 -10.31
CA ILE A 255 3.19 20.36 -9.98
C ILE A 255 3.35 19.30 -8.90
N SER A 256 4.33 18.45 -9.06
CA SER A 256 4.76 17.49 -8.04
C SER A 256 6.26 17.54 -7.87
N LEU A 257 6.73 17.71 -6.63
CA LEU A 257 8.13 17.71 -6.23
C LEU A 257 8.43 16.41 -5.50
N GLY A 258 9.48 15.71 -5.92
CA GLY A 258 9.96 14.49 -5.28
C GLY A 258 11.27 14.73 -4.57
N PHE A 259 11.36 14.19 -3.37
CA PHE A 259 12.54 14.28 -2.51
C PHE A 259 12.98 12.89 -2.08
N ARG A 260 14.28 12.70 -1.94
CA ARG A 260 14.85 11.50 -1.36
C ARG A 260 15.36 11.75 0.04
N THR A 261 15.25 10.74 0.86
CA THR A 261 15.83 10.69 2.18
C THR A 261 16.54 9.37 2.39
N ASP A 262 17.45 9.29 3.34
CA ASP A 262 18.02 8.05 3.84
C ASP A 262 17.26 7.51 5.05
N VAL A 263 16.10 8.09 5.37
CA VAL A 263 15.23 7.66 6.46
C VAL A 263 14.21 6.66 5.94
N THR A 264 14.13 5.50 6.56
CA THR A 264 13.14 4.46 6.24
C THR A 264 12.42 4.01 7.50
N LEU A 265 11.46 3.10 7.36
CA LEU A 265 10.78 2.46 8.50
C LEU A 265 11.75 1.88 9.54
N ARG A 266 12.97 1.50 9.13
CA ARG A 266 14.01 0.95 10.01
C ARG A 266 14.84 2.01 10.73
N SER A 267 14.74 3.26 10.32
CA SER A 267 15.55 4.36 10.84
C SER A 267 15.01 4.87 12.16
N ALA A 268 15.88 5.18 13.12
CA ALA A 268 15.48 5.80 14.38
C ALA A 268 14.80 7.17 14.16
N GLN A 269 15.10 7.86 13.05
CA GLN A 269 14.51 9.14 12.67
C GLN A 269 13.14 9.02 11.99
N TYR A 270 12.62 7.80 11.77
CA TYR A 270 11.33 7.60 11.11
C TYR A 270 10.17 8.35 11.78
N PRO A 271 10.00 8.37 13.11
CA PRO A 271 8.95 9.17 13.75
C PRO A 271 9.12 10.68 13.51
N ALA A 272 10.36 11.18 13.46
CA ALA A 272 10.64 12.59 13.21
C ALA A 272 10.27 13.02 11.78
N ILE A 273 10.53 12.17 10.77
CA ILE A 273 10.15 12.49 9.39
C ILE A 273 8.65 12.38 9.14
N LEU A 274 7.93 11.54 9.89
CA LEU A 274 6.47 11.54 9.88
C LEU A 274 5.90 12.86 10.38
N LEU A 275 6.44 13.38 11.49
CA LEU A 275 6.06 14.71 12.00
C LEU A 275 6.42 15.81 11.03
N LEU A 276 7.62 15.78 10.45
CA LEU A 276 8.01 16.71 9.38
C LEU A 276 6.99 16.72 8.25
N ASN A 277 6.62 15.54 7.73
CA ASN A 277 5.64 15.46 6.64
C ASN A 277 4.27 15.98 7.07
N ALA A 278 3.81 15.66 8.28
CA ALA A 278 2.54 16.17 8.81
C ALA A 278 2.54 17.71 8.94
N MET A 279 3.67 18.31 9.34
CA MET A 279 3.82 19.78 9.39
C MET A 279 3.91 20.39 8.00
N LEU A 280 4.58 19.74 7.04
CA LEU A 280 4.76 20.25 5.68
C LEU A 280 3.44 20.25 4.91
N GLY A 281 2.85 19.08 4.67
CA GLY A 281 1.69 18.95 3.78
C GLY A 281 0.80 17.73 4.07
N GLY A 282 1.17 16.83 5.01
CA GLY A 282 0.46 15.58 5.29
C GLY A 282 -0.60 15.66 6.39
N GLY A 283 -0.61 16.70 7.21
CA GLY A 283 -1.60 16.91 8.27
C GLY A 283 -2.74 17.83 7.84
N GLU A 284 -3.80 17.93 8.65
CA GLU A 284 -4.94 18.82 8.34
C GLU A 284 -4.57 20.31 8.39
N GLN A 285 -3.76 20.72 9.37
CA GLN A 285 -3.26 22.11 9.53
C GLN A 285 -1.79 22.20 9.15
N ASN A 286 -1.49 21.90 7.90
CA ASN A 286 -0.13 21.88 7.37
C ASN A 286 0.26 23.21 6.71
N ARG A 287 1.56 23.39 6.46
CA ARG A 287 2.10 24.63 5.88
C ARG A 287 1.72 24.82 4.42
N LEU A 288 1.69 23.77 3.62
CA LEU A 288 1.30 23.89 2.21
C LEU A 288 -0.15 24.38 2.11
N TYR A 289 -1.04 23.90 2.98
CA TYR A 289 -2.40 24.37 3.02
C TYR A 289 -2.51 25.81 3.55
N THR A 290 -1.86 26.13 4.67
CA THR A 290 -2.03 27.43 5.34
C THR A 290 -1.26 28.57 4.65
N VAL A 291 -0.09 28.29 4.07
CA VAL A 291 0.75 29.32 3.42
C VAL A 291 0.49 29.35 1.93
N VAL A 292 0.73 28.25 1.20
CA VAL A 292 0.67 28.25 -0.28
C VAL A 292 -0.74 28.48 -0.77
N ARG A 293 -1.72 27.79 -0.17
CA ARG A 293 -3.14 27.99 -0.50
C ARG A 293 -3.74 29.18 0.22
N GLY A 294 -3.57 29.29 1.54
CA GLY A 294 -4.32 30.23 2.37
C GLY A 294 -3.78 31.67 2.28
N ARG A 295 -2.48 31.89 2.52
CA ARG A 295 -1.90 33.25 2.58
C ARG A 295 -1.53 33.77 1.20
N MET A 296 -0.93 32.92 0.35
CA MET A 296 -0.41 33.32 -0.95
C MET A 296 -1.44 33.14 -2.07
N ALA A 297 -2.48 32.32 -1.83
CA ALA A 297 -3.53 32.00 -2.80
C ALA A 297 -2.98 31.48 -4.15
N LEU A 298 -1.84 30.79 -4.12
CA LEU A 298 -1.13 30.30 -5.32
C LEU A 298 -1.74 28.99 -5.85
N CYS A 299 -2.46 28.25 -5.02
CA CYS A 299 -3.02 26.94 -5.40
C CYS A 299 -4.39 26.70 -4.77
N TYR A 300 -5.16 25.75 -5.35
CA TYR A 300 -6.45 25.31 -4.81
C TYR A 300 -6.32 24.12 -3.86
N GLU A 301 -5.34 23.27 -4.13
CA GLU A 301 -4.99 22.13 -3.29
C GLU A 301 -3.47 22.01 -3.22
N ALA A 302 -2.97 21.63 -2.07
CA ALA A 302 -1.57 21.28 -1.87
C ALA A 302 -1.46 20.30 -0.72
N GLY A 303 -0.53 19.36 -0.85
CA GLY A 303 -0.28 18.35 0.16
C GLY A 303 1.07 17.66 -0.02
N SER A 304 1.43 16.83 0.96
CA SER A 304 2.61 15.98 0.86
C SER A 304 2.35 14.60 1.49
N TRP A 305 3.11 13.62 1.05
CA TRP A 305 3.10 12.28 1.62
C TRP A 305 4.52 11.73 1.72
N TYR A 306 4.71 10.76 2.58
CA TYR A 306 5.99 10.11 2.83
C TYR A 306 5.87 8.59 2.73
N ASP A 307 6.66 7.96 1.85
CA ASP A 307 6.82 6.51 1.80
C ASP A 307 8.06 6.07 2.58
N GLY A 308 7.84 5.60 3.80
CA GLY A 308 8.90 5.11 4.67
C GLY A 308 9.53 3.78 4.20
N HIS A 309 8.90 3.03 3.29
CA HIS A 309 9.52 1.83 2.72
C HIS A 309 10.70 2.19 1.81
N LYS A 310 10.59 3.32 1.08
CA LYS A 310 11.61 3.75 0.11
C LYS A 310 12.41 4.97 0.58
N GLY A 311 11.91 5.71 1.55
CA GLY A 311 12.51 6.98 1.98
C GLY A 311 12.26 8.10 0.97
N ILE A 312 11.05 8.16 0.41
CA ILE A 312 10.62 9.18 -0.55
C ILE A 312 9.56 10.07 0.09
N LEU A 313 9.74 11.38 -0.03
CA LEU A 313 8.73 12.38 0.25
C LEU A 313 8.31 13.01 -1.08
N ALA A 314 7.02 13.21 -1.28
CA ALA A 314 6.51 13.97 -2.40
C ALA A 314 5.56 15.06 -1.91
N ALA A 315 5.61 16.22 -2.58
CA ALA A 315 4.71 17.34 -2.36
C ALA A 315 4.09 17.76 -3.69
N SER A 316 2.76 17.91 -3.71
CA SER A 316 2.00 18.19 -4.94
C SER A 316 1.08 19.38 -4.73
N ALA A 317 0.82 20.13 -5.80
CA ALA A 317 -0.13 21.23 -5.81
C ALA A 317 -0.80 21.39 -7.19
N GLY A 318 -2.03 21.92 -7.18
CA GLY A 318 -2.76 22.33 -8.38
C GLY A 318 -2.88 23.87 -8.42
N CYS A 319 -2.35 24.50 -9.47
CA CYS A 319 -2.26 25.98 -9.56
C CYS A 319 -2.42 26.48 -11.01
N GLY A 320 -2.49 27.79 -11.18
CA GLY A 320 -2.40 28.40 -12.50
C GLY A 320 -1.02 28.17 -13.13
N ARG A 321 -0.96 28.10 -14.48
CA ARG A 321 0.30 27.86 -15.19
C ARG A 321 1.38 28.89 -14.84
N THR A 322 0.99 30.15 -14.68
CA THR A 322 1.90 31.25 -14.33
C THR A 322 2.45 31.15 -12.92
N ASP A 323 1.76 30.42 -12.04
CA ASP A 323 2.10 30.31 -10.61
C ASP A 323 3.01 29.11 -10.30
N LEU A 324 3.20 28.17 -11.27
CA LEU A 324 4.04 26.99 -11.10
C LEU A 324 5.43 27.28 -10.51
N PRO A 325 6.21 28.30 -10.99
CA PRO A 325 7.51 28.61 -10.42
C PRO A 325 7.43 29.13 -8.97
N ALA A 326 6.40 29.91 -8.66
CA ALA A 326 6.21 30.45 -7.32
C ALA A 326 5.82 29.34 -6.33
N VAL A 327 4.97 28.40 -6.75
CA VAL A 327 4.59 27.23 -5.96
C VAL A 327 5.79 26.31 -5.71
N GLU A 328 6.62 26.04 -6.74
CA GLU A 328 7.87 25.27 -6.57
C GLU A 328 8.77 25.92 -5.52
N GLN A 329 9.03 27.22 -5.67
CA GLN A 329 9.89 27.96 -4.77
C GLN A 329 9.36 27.96 -3.34
N GLU A 330 8.05 28.11 -3.17
CA GLU A 330 7.44 28.16 -1.84
C GLU A 330 7.45 26.79 -1.14
N ILE A 331 7.19 25.68 -1.86
CA ILE A 331 7.32 24.34 -1.29
C ILE A 331 8.75 24.11 -0.77
N LEU A 332 9.75 24.45 -1.57
CA LEU A 332 11.17 24.36 -1.17
C LEU A 332 11.50 25.27 0.02
N HIS A 333 10.95 26.50 0.03
CA HIS A 333 11.11 27.45 1.12
C HIS A 333 10.52 26.92 2.43
N GLN A 334 9.29 26.39 2.42
CA GLN A 334 8.65 25.82 3.61
C GLN A 334 9.46 24.65 4.19
N LEU A 335 10.03 23.81 3.35
CA LEU A 335 10.92 22.73 3.79
C LEU A 335 12.20 23.30 4.44
N ALA A 336 12.79 24.35 3.85
CA ALA A 336 13.97 25.02 4.40
C ALA A 336 13.68 25.70 5.74
N GLU A 337 12.49 26.31 5.90
CA GLU A 337 12.02 26.90 7.17
C GLU A 337 11.94 25.83 8.28
N LEU A 338 11.38 24.65 7.96
CA LEU A 338 11.32 23.52 8.89
C LEU A 338 12.73 23.01 9.25
N ALA A 339 13.63 22.91 8.27
CA ALA A 339 15.02 22.51 8.50
C ALA A 339 15.82 23.51 9.37
N ALA A 340 15.45 24.79 9.31
CA ALA A 340 16.04 25.86 10.11
C ALA A 340 15.40 26.03 11.50
N GLY A 341 14.39 25.22 11.83
CA GLY A 341 13.68 25.30 13.11
C GLY A 341 12.72 26.49 13.22
N ARG A 342 12.34 27.10 12.10
CA ARG A 342 11.40 28.24 12.09
C ARG A 342 9.96 27.74 12.09
N PHE A 343 9.55 27.14 13.19
CA PHE A 343 8.19 26.71 13.51
C PHE A 343 7.90 26.84 15.00
N SER A 344 6.64 26.94 15.35
CA SER A 344 6.21 27.05 16.73
C SER A 344 6.04 25.67 17.39
N GLN A 345 6.13 25.64 18.72
CA GLN A 345 5.79 24.42 19.48
C GLN A 345 4.33 23.97 19.21
N SER A 346 3.43 24.92 18.98
CA SER A 346 2.03 24.64 18.67
C SER A 346 1.89 23.91 17.33
N GLU A 347 2.66 24.27 16.27
CA GLU A 347 2.64 23.54 15.00
C GLU A 347 3.09 22.09 15.19
N LEU A 348 4.18 21.87 15.95
CA LEU A 348 4.67 20.52 16.25
C LEU A 348 3.66 19.69 17.01
N GLU A 349 3.02 20.25 18.04
CA GLU A 349 2.01 19.53 18.84
C GLU A 349 0.74 19.27 18.05
N THR A 350 0.31 20.16 17.17
CA THR A 350 -0.81 19.94 16.27
C THR A 350 -0.54 18.77 15.33
N ALA A 351 0.63 18.73 14.69
CA ALA A 351 1.05 17.62 13.82
C ALA A 351 1.14 16.29 14.60
N ARG A 352 1.70 16.32 15.82
CA ARG A 352 1.78 15.16 16.71
C ARG A 352 0.39 14.63 17.07
N THR A 353 -0.50 15.50 17.46
CA THR A 353 -1.88 15.15 17.84
C THR A 353 -2.62 14.52 16.67
N GLY A 354 -2.46 15.05 15.46
CA GLY A 354 -3.03 14.49 14.24
C GLY A 354 -2.55 13.06 13.98
N LEU A 355 -1.23 12.84 13.98
CA LEU A 355 -0.67 11.49 13.77
C LEU A 355 -1.07 10.49 14.86
N LEU A 356 -1.16 10.93 16.12
CA LEU A 356 -1.63 10.06 17.21
C LEU A 356 -3.13 9.73 17.05
N SER A 357 -3.93 10.66 16.55
CA SER A 357 -5.34 10.41 16.21
C SER A 357 -5.46 9.41 15.06
N ASP A 358 -4.66 9.55 14.00
CA ASP A 358 -4.63 8.61 12.88
C ASP A 358 -4.25 7.19 13.31
N LEU A 359 -3.29 7.05 14.25
CA LEU A 359 -2.92 5.76 14.82
C LEU A 359 -4.05 5.14 15.67
N ARG A 360 -4.84 5.96 16.37
CA ARG A 360 -6.04 5.46 17.09
C ARG A 360 -7.09 4.97 16.11
N LEU A 361 -7.41 5.77 15.07
CA LEU A 361 -8.35 5.38 14.02
C LEU A 361 -7.88 4.13 13.24
N LEU A 362 -6.56 3.96 13.08
CA LEU A 362 -5.99 2.75 12.50
C LEU A 362 -6.31 1.53 13.36
N CYS A 363 -6.21 1.65 14.68
CA CYS A 363 -6.51 0.56 15.63
C CYS A 363 -8.00 0.16 15.66
N ASP A 364 -8.90 0.99 15.13
CA ASP A 364 -10.34 0.71 15.04
C ASP A 364 -10.76 0.12 13.67
N SER A 365 -9.81 -0.12 12.77
CA SER A 365 -10.06 -0.66 11.43
C SER A 365 -9.24 -1.92 11.17
N PRO A 366 -9.88 -3.11 11.06
CA PRO A 366 -9.19 -4.36 10.77
C PRO A 366 -8.33 -4.32 9.50
N GLY A 367 -8.86 -3.75 8.41
CA GLY A 367 -8.12 -3.63 7.15
C GLY A 367 -6.91 -2.69 7.22
N ARG A 368 -7.00 -1.58 8.01
CA ARG A 368 -5.84 -0.69 8.25
C ARG A 368 -4.80 -1.33 9.15
N LEU A 369 -5.22 -2.13 10.14
CA LEU A 369 -4.31 -2.93 10.96
C LEU A 369 -3.58 -3.99 10.13
N ASP A 370 -4.29 -4.70 9.24
CA ASP A 370 -3.69 -5.64 8.30
C ASP A 370 -2.64 -4.92 7.43
N GLU A 371 -2.99 -3.80 6.82
CA GLU A 371 -2.05 -3.03 5.99
C GLU A 371 -0.82 -2.55 6.77
N PHE A 372 -1.01 -2.11 8.01
CA PHE A 372 0.06 -1.64 8.88
C PHE A 372 1.05 -2.77 9.21
N TYR A 373 0.54 -3.91 9.69
CA TYR A 373 1.39 -5.02 10.11
C TYR A 373 2.04 -5.74 8.94
N THR A 374 1.27 -6.00 7.87
CA THR A 374 1.79 -6.66 6.66
C THR A 374 2.85 -5.81 5.96
N GLY A 375 2.65 -4.48 5.92
CA GLY A 375 3.65 -3.55 5.38
C GLY A 375 4.95 -3.56 6.18
N ARG A 376 4.88 -3.58 7.51
CA ARG A 376 6.07 -3.68 8.37
C ARG A 376 6.72 -5.05 8.29
N ALA A 377 5.93 -6.10 8.26
CA ALA A 377 6.42 -7.46 8.10
C ALA A 377 7.19 -7.64 6.78
N ALA A 378 6.76 -7.00 5.70
CA ALA A 378 7.48 -7.00 4.42
C ALA A 378 8.93 -6.52 4.57
N GLU A 379 9.15 -5.54 5.45
CA GLU A 379 10.48 -5.02 5.80
C GLU A 379 11.13 -5.74 7.00
N GLY A 380 10.51 -6.78 7.55
CA GLY A 380 11.02 -7.51 8.73
C GLY A 380 10.95 -6.70 10.03
N ILE A 381 9.99 -5.79 10.14
CA ILE A 381 9.76 -4.93 11.32
C ILE A 381 8.55 -5.44 12.08
N SER A 382 8.62 -5.48 13.40
CA SER A 382 7.54 -5.94 14.29
C SER A 382 6.92 -4.81 15.12
N GLN A 383 7.20 -3.55 14.82
CA GLN A 383 6.70 -2.39 15.57
C GLN A 383 5.17 -2.33 15.54
N SER A 384 4.57 -2.18 16.72
CA SER A 384 3.13 -1.97 16.91
C SER A 384 2.72 -0.50 16.75
N PRO A 385 1.42 -0.19 16.54
CA PRO A 385 0.92 1.19 16.55
C PRO A 385 1.21 1.91 17.87
N ALA A 386 1.15 1.22 19.01
CA ALA A 386 1.45 1.80 20.32
C ALA A 386 2.93 2.18 20.47
N GLU A 387 3.84 1.34 19.98
CA GLU A 387 5.28 1.64 19.98
C GLU A 387 5.60 2.81 19.05
N LEU A 388 4.94 2.90 17.88
CA LEU A 388 5.08 4.05 17.01
C LEU A 388 4.54 5.33 17.66
N ALA A 389 3.38 5.25 18.35
CA ALA A 389 2.81 6.37 19.09
C ALA A 389 3.76 6.86 20.19
N ALA A 390 4.34 5.94 20.96
CA ALA A 390 5.34 6.28 21.98
C ALA A 390 6.57 6.97 21.37
N ALA A 391 7.05 6.46 20.23
CA ALA A 391 8.17 7.06 19.51
C ALA A 391 7.84 8.47 18.99
N LEU A 392 6.63 8.70 18.45
CA LEU A 392 6.17 10.03 18.04
C LEU A 392 6.09 11.02 19.20
N CYS A 393 5.66 10.56 20.38
CA CYS A 393 5.64 11.39 21.60
C CYS A 393 7.02 11.82 22.06
N ALA A 394 8.04 11.02 21.82
CA ALA A 394 9.43 11.29 22.23
C ALA A 394 10.19 12.23 21.28
N VAL A 395 9.68 12.50 20.07
CA VAL A 395 10.34 13.36 19.09
C VAL A 395 10.41 14.80 19.57
N THR A 396 11.59 15.42 19.49
CA THR A 396 11.83 16.82 19.82
C THR A 396 11.79 17.72 18.57
N ALA A 397 11.75 19.03 18.75
CA ALA A 397 11.87 20.01 17.65
C ALA A 397 13.21 19.84 16.91
N GLU A 398 14.29 19.54 17.64
CA GLU A 398 15.62 19.31 17.05
C GLU A 398 15.64 18.07 16.15
N ASP A 399 14.94 16.99 16.54
CA ASP A 399 14.80 15.77 15.72
C ASP A 399 14.08 16.06 14.41
N VAL A 400 13.03 16.89 14.43
CA VAL A 400 12.31 17.32 13.22
C VAL A 400 13.24 18.13 12.31
N CYS A 401 14.01 19.08 12.86
CA CYS A 401 15.01 19.83 12.10
C CYS A 401 16.07 18.91 11.49
N ALA A 402 16.56 17.95 12.26
CA ALA A 402 17.54 16.97 11.78
C ALA A 402 16.97 16.10 10.64
N ALA A 403 15.71 15.64 10.76
CA ALA A 403 15.02 14.91 9.70
C ALA A 403 14.84 15.79 8.45
N ALA A 404 14.44 17.05 8.59
CA ALA A 404 14.28 17.99 7.47
C ALA A 404 15.59 18.23 6.70
N ARG A 405 16.72 18.30 7.39
CA ARG A 405 18.05 18.43 6.76
C ARG A 405 18.47 17.20 5.95
N ARG A 406 17.82 16.07 6.11
CA ARG A 406 18.05 14.82 5.33
C ARG A 406 17.20 14.76 4.05
N VAL A 407 16.20 15.60 3.91
CA VAL A 407 15.35 15.68 2.74
C VAL A 407 16.08 16.39 1.61
N ARG A 408 16.30 15.73 0.49
CA ARG A 408 17.02 16.25 -0.68
C ARG A 408 16.09 16.30 -1.89
N PRO A 409 15.89 17.48 -2.50
CA PRO A 409 15.11 17.59 -3.74
C PRO A 409 15.78 16.76 -4.85
N ASP A 410 14.98 15.96 -5.57
CA ASP A 410 15.47 15.08 -6.65
C ASP A 410 14.84 15.44 -7.99
N ALA A 411 13.51 15.55 -8.04
CA ALA A 411 12.81 15.81 -9.28
C ALA A 411 11.59 16.71 -9.09
N VAL A 412 11.31 17.50 -10.12
CA VAL A 412 10.05 18.23 -10.29
C VAL A 412 9.40 17.75 -11.57
N TYR A 413 8.11 17.49 -11.50
CA TYR A 413 7.28 17.14 -12.65
C TYR A 413 6.10 18.11 -12.74
N THR A 414 5.93 18.74 -13.90
CA THR A 414 4.80 19.66 -14.15
C THR A 414 3.91 19.13 -15.27
N LEU A 415 2.61 19.20 -15.05
CA LEU A 415 1.60 19.11 -16.09
C LEU A 415 1.11 20.52 -16.37
N GLU A 416 1.37 21.01 -17.57
CA GLU A 416 1.02 22.35 -17.98
C GLU A 416 -0.23 22.33 -18.87
N GLU A 417 -1.09 23.30 -18.66
CA GLU A 417 -2.20 23.57 -19.58
C GLU A 417 -1.64 23.87 -20.98
N ALA A 418 -2.21 23.16 -22.02
CA ALA A 418 -1.78 23.24 -23.40
C ALA A 418 -2.24 24.55 -24.09
#